data_01594ebc9f2f6fc904d3a33a774db45b
#
_entry.id   01594ebc9f2f6fc904d3a33a774db45b
#
_cell.length_a   1.000
_cell.length_b   1.000
_cell.length_c   1.000
_cell.angle_alpha   90.00
_cell.angle_beta   90.00
_cell.angle_gamma   90.00
#
_symmetry.space_group_name_H-M   'P 1'
#
loop_
_entity.id
_entity.type
_entity.pdbx_description
1 polymer ?
#
loop_
_entity_poly.entity_id
_entity_poly.type
_entity_poly.pdbx_seq_one_letter_code
_entity_poly.pdbx_strand_id
1 'polypeptide(L)'
;EMLQDAARQKASDIHMLPALNGFKVSFRIAGHMVDVTHEHFFPASQVENVTNLIKLMDDSRNVDVMRTNMPNEGSFYLHRGSQDIFIRLETLPVGSDGQEKINLRLLPQAGRTQSTKKTLDSIGYIPEDLDAIKSVLYRNATGMFLNSGPTGAGKTTSLHAEIHYVLDSVQEPLNVIEIAEPIEIYEDDFTQVQVRKAANEALNLTAEKILVASLRSDPDIILYNEIRNSTDATVAMQASNTGHRVFSTVHAADCTRTISRLLDFDISKTTLLSELKLIISQRLVATLCPYCSKPHTLTEKERRLLTPREMEQVEGRLREKGSAADIQACPHCNHGYSGRTAIAEYVIFNTEIRDALLHQRSFGEIQEVLSKNNFRSMWEKGIDMAMQGKIELDELIHVVGK
;
A
#
# COMPACT_ATOMS: atom_id res chain seq x y z
N GLU A 1 -12.91 -23.16 7.22
CA GLU A 1 -12.25 -22.97 8.53
C GLU A 1 -10.97 -22.15 8.36
N MET A 2 -9.98 -22.58 7.55
CA MET A 2 -8.73 -21.85 7.28
C MET A 2 -8.96 -20.39 6.86
N LEU A 3 -9.86 -20.11 5.92
CA LEU A 3 -10.19 -18.74 5.47
C LEU A 3 -10.75 -17.88 6.62
N GLN A 4 -11.59 -18.47 7.45
CA GLN A 4 -12.17 -17.78 8.61
C GLN A 4 -11.13 -17.49 9.68
N ASP A 5 -10.17 -18.39 9.85
CA ASP A 5 -9.08 -18.23 10.79
C ASP A 5 -8.10 -17.15 10.32
N ALA A 6 -7.71 -17.19 9.06
CA ALA A 6 -6.91 -16.13 8.45
C ALA A 6 -7.56 -14.74 8.64
N ALA A 7 -8.87 -14.64 8.43
CA ALA A 7 -9.63 -13.42 8.65
C ALA A 7 -9.64 -12.98 10.13
N ARG A 8 -9.76 -13.92 11.08
CA ARG A 8 -9.68 -13.62 12.53
C ARG A 8 -8.31 -13.08 12.91
N GLN A 9 -7.26 -13.67 12.35
CA GLN A 9 -5.87 -13.27 12.60
C GLN A 9 -5.45 -12.03 11.81
N LYS A 10 -6.37 -11.43 11.03
CA LYS A 10 -6.12 -10.26 10.18
C LYS A 10 -4.98 -10.50 9.17
N ALA A 11 -4.90 -11.71 8.65
CA ALA A 11 -3.96 -12.03 7.58
C ALA A 11 -4.33 -11.25 6.31
N SER A 12 -3.33 -10.73 5.62
CA SER A 12 -3.51 -10.10 4.31
C SER A 12 -3.48 -11.11 3.18
N ASP A 13 -2.71 -12.19 3.33
CA ASP A 13 -2.55 -13.21 2.29
C ASP A 13 -2.43 -14.60 2.94
N ILE A 14 -2.91 -15.62 2.20
CA ILE A 14 -2.70 -17.05 2.50
C ILE A 14 -1.88 -17.62 1.35
N HIS A 15 -0.81 -18.31 1.67
CA HIS A 15 0.02 -19.03 0.71
C HIS A 15 -0.06 -20.52 1.00
N MET A 16 -0.43 -21.31 -0.02
CA MET A 16 -0.47 -22.76 0.05
C MET A 16 0.48 -23.31 -1.00
N LEU A 17 1.57 -23.90 -0.57
CA LEU A 17 2.60 -24.46 -1.44
C LEU A 17 2.54 -26.00 -1.38
N PRO A 18 2.33 -26.73 -2.50
CA PRO A 18 2.43 -28.16 -2.53
C PRO A 18 3.82 -28.64 -2.07
N ALA A 19 3.84 -29.66 -1.21
CA ALA A 19 5.02 -30.28 -0.67
C ALA A 19 4.80 -31.83 -0.57
N LEU A 20 5.85 -32.58 -0.27
CA LEU A 20 5.79 -34.04 -0.23
C LEU A 20 4.69 -34.62 0.67
N ASN A 21 4.42 -33.95 1.80
CA ASN A 21 3.46 -34.42 2.79
C ASN A 21 2.08 -33.74 2.68
N GLY A 22 1.88 -32.82 1.72
CA GLY A 22 0.66 -32.04 1.58
C GLY A 22 0.92 -30.57 1.28
N PHE A 23 0.02 -29.68 1.68
CA PHE A 23 0.29 -28.25 1.58
C PHE A 23 1.11 -27.73 2.75
N LYS A 24 2.15 -26.95 2.45
CA LYS A 24 2.73 -26.00 3.39
C LYS A 24 1.87 -24.73 3.36
N VAL A 25 1.23 -24.42 4.49
CA VAL A 25 0.32 -23.26 4.60
C VAL A 25 0.99 -22.16 5.40
N SER A 26 0.96 -20.94 4.87
CA SER A 26 1.48 -19.77 5.60
C SER A 26 0.52 -18.60 5.45
N PHE A 27 0.34 -17.85 6.53
CA PHE A 27 -0.39 -16.59 6.54
C PHE A 27 0.57 -15.42 6.54
N ARG A 28 0.21 -14.33 5.85
CA ARG A 28 0.91 -13.05 6.00
C ARG A 28 0.18 -12.20 7.01
N ILE A 29 0.77 -12.02 8.19
CA ILE A 29 0.20 -11.28 9.32
C ILE A 29 1.11 -10.10 9.64
N ALA A 30 0.56 -8.90 9.66
CA ALA A 30 1.32 -7.65 9.86
C ALA A 30 2.55 -7.49 8.94
N GLY A 31 2.51 -8.10 7.74
CA GLY A 31 3.61 -8.09 6.77
C GLY A 31 4.52 -9.33 6.85
N HIS A 32 4.53 -10.06 7.95
CA HIS A 32 5.38 -11.24 8.17
C HIS A 32 4.71 -12.53 7.75
N MET A 33 5.52 -13.49 7.25
CA MET A 33 5.05 -14.84 6.94
C MET A 33 5.07 -15.69 8.21
N VAL A 34 3.92 -16.25 8.56
CA VAL A 34 3.71 -17.15 9.70
C VAL A 34 3.34 -18.52 9.17
N ASP A 35 4.10 -19.54 9.51
CA ASP A 35 3.79 -20.93 9.15
C ASP A 35 2.66 -21.45 10.05
N VAL A 36 1.55 -21.84 9.44
CA VAL A 36 0.34 -22.36 10.10
C VAL A 36 0.00 -23.77 9.58
N THR A 37 0.99 -24.48 9.05
CA THR A 37 0.81 -25.80 8.44
C THR A 37 0.28 -26.82 9.46
N HIS A 38 0.66 -26.70 10.72
CA HIS A 38 0.18 -27.62 11.77
C HIS A 38 -1.28 -27.39 12.14
N GLU A 39 -1.74 -26.14 12.11
CA GLU A 39 -3.13 -25.77 12.42
C GLU A 39 -4.06 -26.08 11.25
N HIS A 40 -3.55 -25.98 10.01
CA HIS A 40 -4.29 -26.18 8.77
C HIS A 40 -3.61 -27.23 7.89
N PHE A 41 -3.58 -28.46 8.37
CA PHE A 41 -2.94 -29.59 7.69
C PHE A 41 -3.83 -30.16 6.59
N PHE A 42 -3.33 -30.17 5.35
CA PHE A 42 -3.93 -30.82 4.19
C PHE A 42 -2.97 -31.88 3.66
N PRO A 43 -3.24 -33.18 3.84
CA PRO A 43 -2.34 -34.26 3.40
C PRO A 43 -2.19 -34.31 1.87
N ALA A 44 -1.11 -34.93 1.41
CA ALA A 44 -0.79 -35.01 -0.01
C ALA A 44 -1.95 -35.58 -0.89
N SER A 45 -2.71 -36.54 -0.35
CA SER A 45 -3.88 -37.09 -1.02
C SER A 45 -5.05 -36.12 -1.23
N GLN A 46 -5.03 -34.97 -0.56
CA GLN A 46 -6.07 -33.95 -0.66
C GLN A 46 -5.64 -32.72 -1.45
N VAL A 47 -4.36 -32.57 -1.83
CA VAL A 47 -3.83 -31.37 -2.49
C VAL A 47 -4.63 -31.02 -3.74
N GLU A 48 -4.86 -31.96 -4.62
CA GLU A 48 -5.63 -31.75 -5.87
C GLU A 48 -7.09 -31.37 -5.56
N ASN A 49 -7.75 -32.08 -4.64
CA ASN A 49 -9.14 -31.82 -4.28
C ASN A 49 -9.32 -30.43 -3.66
N VAL A 50 -8.39 -30.01 -2.79
CA VAL A 50 -8.41 -28.68 -2.16
C VAL A 50 -8.17 -27.59 -3.21
N THR A 51 -7.22 -27.82 -4.13
CA THR A 51 -6.96 -26.88 -5.23
C THR A 51 -8.21 -26.68 -6.09
N ASN A 52 -8.83 -27.79 -6.51
CA ASN A 52 -10.05 -27.76 -7.33
C ASN A 52 -11.21 -27.10 -6.59
N LEU A 53 -11.38 -27.39 -5.29
CA LEU A 53 -12.41 -26.76 -4.46
C LEU A 53 -12.24 -25.24 -4.40
N ILE A 54 -11.02 -24.76 -4.19
CA ILE A 54 -10.74 -23.32 -4.14
C ILE A 54 -10.99 -22.67 -5.50
N LYS A 55 -10.58 -23.32 -6.61
CA LYS A 55 -10.87 -22.84 -7.96
C LYS A 55 -12.37 -22.76 -8.26
N LEU A 56 -13.15 -23.72 -7.78
CA LEU A 56 -14.61 -23.75 -7.92
C LEU A 56 -15.33 -22.64 -7.11
N MET A 57 -14.66 -22.02 -6.15
CA MET A 57 -15.21 -20.86 -5.44
C MET A 57 -15.17 -19.57 -6.28
N ASP A 58 -14.50 -19.57 -7.45
CA ASP A 58 -14.40 -18.38 -8.28
C ASP A 58 -15.74 -17.89 -8.81
N ASP A 59 -16.12 -16.67 -8.41
CA ASP A 59 -17.33 -15.98 -8.88
C ASP A 59 -17.07 -15.20 -10.18
N SER A 60 -15.81 -14.91 -10.51
CA SER A 60 -15.42 -14.10 -11.67
C SER A 60 -15.55 -14.83 -13.00
N ARG A 61 -15.67 -16.16 -12.98
CA ARG A 61 -15.69 -17.07 -14.15
C ARG A 61 -14.43 -17.00 -15.02
N ASN A 62 -13.31 -16.60 -14.42
CA ASN A 62 -12.02 -16.51 -15.12
C ASN A 62 -11.12 -17.73 -14.88
N VAL A 63 -11.44 -18.53 -13.86
CA VAL A 63 -10.66 -19.70 -13.46
C VAL A 63 -11.13 -20.93 -14.19
N ASP A 64 -10.20 -21.61 -14.87
CA ASP A 64 -10.41 -22.92 -15.46
C ASP A 64 -9.86 -23.99 -14.50
N VAL A 65 -10.75 -24.78 -13.91
CA VAL A 65 -10.40 -25.83 -12.94
C VAL A 65 -9.50 -26.89 -13.56
N MET A 66 -9.72 -27.23 -14.84
CA MET A 66 -8.96 -28.27 -15.55
C MET A 66 -7.60 -27.77 -16.05
N ARG A 67 -7.36 -26.48 -16.04
CA ARG A 67 -6.15 -25.86 -16.54
C ARG A 67 -5.12 -25.72 -15.43
N THR A 68 -4.26 -26.74 -15.30
CA THR A 68 -3.23 -26.78 -14.24
C THR A 68 -1.83 -26.37 -14.72
N ASN A 69 -1.65 -26.19 -16.03
CA ASN A 69 -0.36 -25.88 -16.66
C ASN A 69 -0.14 -24.40 -16.97
N MET A 70 -1.05 -23.55 -16.58
CA MET A 70 -0.96 -22.08 -16.73
C MET A 70 -1.51 -21.39 -15.48
N PRO A 71 -1.06 -20.17 -15.20
CA PRO A 71 -1.64 -19.37 -14.13
C PRO A 71 -3.15 -19.16 -14.32
N ASN A 72 -3.88 -19.21 -13.21
CA ASN A 72 -5.28 -18.80 -13.16
C ASN A 72 -5.43 -17.64 -12.18
N GLU A 73 -6.27 -16.69 -12.55
CA GLU A 73 -6.64 -15.56 -11.69
C GLU A 73 -8.17 -15.52 -11.53
N GLY A 74 -8.64 -15.44 -10.31
CA GLY A 74 -10.05 -15.41 -9.99
C GLY A 74 -10.36 -14.61 -8.74
N SER A 75 -11.62 -14.62 -8.35
CA SER A 75 -12.06 -13.97 -7.12
C SER A 75 -13.39 -14.51 -6.62
N PHE A 76 -13.58 -14.47 -5.32
CA PHE A 76 -14.84 -14.86 -4.68
C PHE A 76 -15.06 -14.09 -3.37
N TYR A 77 -16.27 -14.16 -2.84
CA TYR A 77 -16.62 -13.56 -1.56
C TYR A 77 -16.68 -14.59 -0.45
N LEU A 78 -16.03 -14.29 0.68
CA LEU A 78 -16.22 -15.02 1.93
C LEU A 78 -17.19 -14.23 2.81
N HIS A 79 -18.40 -14.74 2.98
CA HIS A 79 -19.41 -14.14 3.83
C HIS A 79 -19.17 -14.50 5.30
N ARG A 80 -19.01 -13.51 6.18
CA ARG A 80 -18.80 -13.68 7.61
C ARG A 80 -19.72 -12.77 8.42
N GLY A 81 -20.91 -13.26 8.71
CA GLY A 81 -21.92 -12.45 9.43
C GLY A 81 -22.27 -11.18 8.68
N SER A 82 -21.93 -10.02 9.24
CA SER A 82 -22.15 -8.71 8.61
C SER A 82 -20.95 -8.21 7.78
N GLN A 83 -19.87 -8.98 7.69
CA GLN A 83 -18.66 -8.61 6.97
C GLN A 83 -18.41 -9.57 5.81
N ASP A 84 -18.31 -9.01 4.62
CA ASP A 84 -17.86 -9.73 3.45
C ASP A 84 -16.37 -9.48 3.23
N ILE A 85 -15.63 -10.53 2.92
CA ILE A 85 -14.22 -10.45 2.56
C ILE A 85 -14.12 -10.82 1.10
N PHE A 86 -13.64 -9.90 0.29
CA PHE A 86 -13.32 -10.18 -1.10
C PHE A 86 -11.97 -10.89 -1.15
N ILE A 87 -11.91 -12.06 -1.76
CA ILE A 87 -10.70 -12.86 -1.89
C ILE A 87 -10.29 -12.90 -3.35
N ARG A 88 -9.07 -12.46 -3.63
CA ARG A 88 -8.41 -12.69 -4.92
C ARG A 88 -7.69 -14.02 -4.87
N LEU A 89 -7.97 -14.84 -5.85
CA LEU A 89 -7.33 -16.13 -6.07
C LEU A 89 -6.31 -16.03 -7.21
N GLU A 90 -5.13 -16.51 -6.96
CA GLU A 90 -4.10 -16.74 -7.97
C GLU A 90 -3.56 -18.15 -7.80
N THR A 91 -3.48 -18.92 -8.89
CA THR A 91 -2.78 -20.20 -8.91
C THR A 91 -1.62 -20.18 -9.88
N LEU A 92 -0.52 -20.81 -9.48
CA LEU A 92 0.69 -20.92 -10.29
C LEU A 92 1.11 -22.38 -10.41
N PRO A 93 1.35 -22.91 -11.63
CA PRO A 93 1.89 -24.24 -11.82
C PRO A 93 3.22 -24.42 -11.07
N VAL A 94 3.37 -25.56 -10.39
CA VAL A 94 4.58 -25.91 -9.65
C VAL A 94 5.08 -27.28 -10.10
N GLY A 95 6.33 -27.35 -10.52
CA GLY A 95 6.93 -28.59 -11.03
C GLY A 95 6.33 -29.06 -12.36
N SER A 96 6.43 -30.35 -12.63
CA SER A 96 5.94 -30.99 -13.88
C SER A 96 4.63 -31.75 -13.71
N ASP A 97 4.13 -31.89 -12.47
CA ASP A 97 3.12 -32.90 -12.10
C ASP A 97 1.70 -32.30 -12.01
N GLY A 98 1.50 -31.10 -12.58
CA GLY A 98 0.19 -30.44 -12.58
C GLY A 98 -0.26 -29.92 -11.21
N GLN A 99 0.64 -29.87 -10.23
CA GLN A 99 0.37 -29.25 -8.94
C GLN A 99 0.41 -27.71 -9.04
N GLU A 100 -0.38 -27.04 -8.22
CA GLU A 100 -0.47 -25.59 -8.24
C GLU A 100 -0.23 -25.00 -6.85
N LYS A 101 0.61 -23.98 -6.78
CA LYS A 101 0.67 -23.09 -5.63
C LYS A 101 -0.56 -22.20 -5.65
N ILE A 102 -1.19 -22.01 -4.50
CA ILE A 102 -2.35 -21.14 -4.33
C ILE A 102 -1.97 -19.92 -3.50
N ASN A 103 -2.30 -18.75 -3.99
CA ASN A 103 -2.23 -17.49 -3.26
C ASN A 103 -3.65 -16.93 -3.14
N LEU A 104 -4.07 -16.63 -1.91
CA LEU A 104 -5.34 -15.98 -1.62
C LEU A 104 -5.05 -14.65 -0.94
N ARG A 105 -5.40 -13.53 -1.57
CA ARG A 105 -5.32 -12.22 -0.97
C ARG A 105 -6.66 -11.85 -0.38
N LEU A 106 -6.69 -11.60 0.92
CA LEU A 106 -7.87 -11.18 1.65
C LEU A 106 -7.96 -9.66 1.61
N LEU A 107 -8.99 -9.16 0.95
CA LEU A 107 -9.34 -7.75 0.92
C LEU A 107 -10.61 -7.57 1.75
N PRO A 108 -10.50 -7.18 3.04
CA PRO A 108 -11.67 -6.92 3.85
C PRO A 108 -12.49 -5.84 3.15
N GLN A 109 -13.62 -6.23 2.59
CA GLN A 109 -14.60 -5.26 2.14
C GLN A 109 -15.23 -4.72 3.41
N ALA A 110 -15.03 -3.46 3.67
CA ALA A 110 -15.94 -2.77 4.55
C ALA A 110 -17.31 -2.94 3.90
N GLY A 111 -18.11 -3.82 4.47
CA GLY A 111 -19.49 -3.97 4.04
C GLY A 111 -20.15 -2.59 4.08
N ARG A 112 -21.24 -2.39 3.35
CA ARG A 112 -22.07 -1.17 3.36
C ARG A 112 -22.50 -0.68 4.75
N THR A 113 -22.01 -1.30 5.82
CA THR A 113 -22.17 -0.94 7.22
C THR A 113 -20.82 -0.47 7.76
N GLN A 114 -20.66 0.87 7.81
CA GLN A 114 -19.63 1.61 8.57
C GLN A 114 -18.27 0.91 8.63
N SER A 115 -17.52 0.93 7.53
CA SER A 115 -16.08 0.85 7.60
C SER A 115 -15.65 1.96 8.57
N THR A 116 -14.78 1.63 9.51
CA THR A 116 -14.04 2.65 10.24
C THR A 116 -13.19 3.39 9.21
N LYS A 117 -13.77 4.43 8.59
CA LYS A 117 -13.07 5.30 7.64
C LYS A 117 -11.76 5.68 8.30
N LYS A 118 -10.64 5.30 7.69
CA LYS A 118 -9.34 5.73 8.21
C LYS A 118 -9.23 7.23 7.99
N THR A 119 -9.12 7.97 9.08
CA THR A 119 -8.84 9.40 9.01
C THR A 119 -7.36 9.62 8.77
N LEU A 120 -6.98 10.77 8.22
CA LEU A 120 -5.60 11.13 7.99
C LEU A 120 -4.77 11.11 9.31
N ASP A 121 -5.41 11.42 10.44
CA ASP A 121 -4.81 11.33 11.79
C ASP A 121 -4.54 9.89 12.24
N SER A 122 -5.22 8.91 11.68
CA SER A 122 -5.09 7.49 12.07
C SER A 122 -4.11 6.67 11.22
N ILE A 123 -3.53 7.25 10.16
CA ILE A 123 -2.60 6.56 9.26
C ILE A 123 -1.26 6.26 9.94
N GLY A 124 -0.84 7.15 10.86
CA GLY A 124 0.39 6.99 11.63
C GLY A 124 1.53 7.93 11.21
N TYR A 125 1.24 8.96 10.41
CA TYR A 125 2.21 10.02 10.15
C TYR A 125 2.57 10.74 11.44
N ILE A 126 3.79 11.26 11.53
CA ILE A 126 4.21 12.06 12.67
C ILE A 126 3.45 13.41 12.67
N PRO A 127 3.17 14.01 13.85
CA PRO A 127 2.30 15.20 13.94
C PRO A 127 2.73 16.36 13.05
N GLU A 128 4.02 16.66 13.01
CA GLU A 128 4.57 17.76 12.20
C GLU A 128 4.37 17.55 10.69
N ASP A 129 4.51 16.31 10.22
CA ASP A 129 4.25 15.94 8.84
C ASP A 129 2.77 16.04 8.51
N LEU A 130 1.94 15.59 9.43
CA LEU A 130 0.48 15.60 9.31
C LEU A 130 -0.05 17.03 9.12
N ASP A 131 0.42 17.98 9.94
CA ASP A 131 0.02 19.37 9.84
C ASP A 131 0.46 20.01 8.53
N ALA A 132 1.68 19.70 8.06
CA ALA A 132 2.18 20.17 6.78
C ALA A 132 1.36 19.63 5.61
N ILE A 133 1.07 18.32 5.61
CA ILE A 133 0.24 17.63 4.58
C ILE A 133 -1.17 18.22 4.57
N LYS A 134 -1.83 18.33 5.72
CA LYS A 134 -3.16 18.93 5.86
C LYS A 134 -3.22 20.35 5.32
N SER A 135 -2.19 21.16 5.62
CA SER A 135 -2.09 22.53 5.12
C SER A 135 -2.04 22.58 3.59
N VAL A 136 -1.30 21.68 2.95
CA VAL A 136 -1.20 21.61 1.49
C VAL A 136 -2.51 21.14 0.85
N LEU A 137 -3.12 20.10 1.41
CA LEU A 137 -4.42 19.59 0.96
C LEU A 137 -5.52 20.65 1.06
N TYR A 138 -5.54 21.43 2.14
CA TYR A 138 -6.53 22.49 2.34
C TYR A 138 -6.36 23.67 1.37
N ARG A 139 -5.10 24.14 1.18
CA ARG A 139 -4.81 25.36 0.41
C ARG A 139 -4.91 25.22 -1.09
N ASN A 140 -4.80 24.00 -1.62
CA ASN A 140 -4.75 23.78 -3.06
C ASN A 140 -6.03 23.13 -3.57
N ALA A 141 -6.89 23.95 -4.18
CA ALA A 141 -8.14 23.46 -4.81
C ALA A 141 -7.88 22.66 -6.09
N THR A 142 -6.70 22.81 -6.72
CA THR A 142 -6.32 22.14 -7.96
C THR A 142 -4.89 21.62 -7.86
N GLY A 143 -4.50 20.72 -8.76
CA GLY A 143 -3.14 20.19 -8.81
C GLY A 143 -3.07 18.68 -8.61
N MET A 144 -1.85 18.15 -8.66
CA MET A 144 -1.57 16.74 -8.53
C MET A 144 -1.01 16.41 -7.13
N PHE A 145 -1.61 15.42 -6.49
CA PHE A 145 -1.24 14.87 -5.18
C PHE A 145 -0.91 13.39 -5.37
N LEU A 146 0.32 12.98 -5.13
CA LEU A 146 0.80 11.66 -5.49
C LEU A 146 1.29 10.88 -4.27
N ASN A 147 0.80 9.64 -4.12
CA ASN A 147 1.32 8.71 -3.13
C ASN A 147 2.17 7.65 -3.81
N SER A 148 3.38 7.42 -3.30
CA SER A 148 4.30 6.44 -3.85
C SER A 148 4.73 5.40 -2.80
N GLY A 149 5.21 4.27 -3.30
CA GLY A 149 5.63 3.14 -2.49
C GLY A 149 5.40 1.82 -3.23
N PRO A 150 5.94 0.70 -2.72
CA PRO A 150 5.71 -0.63 -3.27
C PRO A 150 4.25 -1.08 -3.09
N THR A 151 3.94 -2.23 -3.65
CA THR A 151 2.67 -2.92 -3.38
C THR A 151 2.54 -3.21 -1.88
N GLY A 152 1.36 -2.95 -1.32
CA GLY A 152 1.11 -3.14 0.12
C GLY A 152 1.63 -2.02 1.03
N ALA A 153 2.14 -0.91 0.49
CA ALA A 153 2.58 0.26 1.27
C ALA A 153 1.42 1.09 1.88
N GLY A 154 0.16 0.74 1.58
CA GLY A 154 -1.01 1.45 2.09
C GLY A 154 -1.39 2.71 1.30
N LYS A 155 -0.90 2.88 0.07
CA LYS A 155 -1.14 4.06 -0.77
C LYS A 155 -2.62 4.39 -0.94
N THR A 156 -3.44 3.40 -1.33
CA THR A 156 -4.89 3.57 -1.52
C THR A 156 -5.58 4.05 -0.25
N THR A 157 -5.25 3.45 0.90
CA THR A 157 -5.80 3.86 2.20
C THR A 157 -5.44 5.30 2.55
N SER A 158 -4.20 5.72 2.27
CA SER A 158 -3.75 7.09 2.53
C SER A 158 -4.43 8.09 1.60
N LEU A 159 -4.54 7.79 0.29
CA LEU A 159 -5.25 8.65 -0.66
C LEU A 159 -6.72 8.84 -0.28
N HIS A 160 -7.42 7.77 0.10
CA HIS A 160 -8.80 7.89 0.58
C HIS A 160 -8.88 8.77 1.83
N ALA A 161 -7.97 8.61 2.79
CA ALA A 161 -7.94 9.44 3.98
C ALA A 161 -7.60 10.92 3.69
N GLU A 162 -6.74 11.19 2.70
CA GLU A 162 -6.44 12.54 2.21
C GLU A 162 -7.66 13.18 1.55
N ILE A 163 -8.38 12.43 0.70
CA ILE A 163 -9.63 12.89 0.07
C ILE A 163 -10.70 13.15 1.12
N HIS A 164 -10.91 12.24 2.08
CA HIS A 164 -11.85 12.46 3.18
C HIS A 164 -11.50 13.70 4.00
N TYR A 165 -10.21 13.92 4.29
CA TYR A 165 -9.79 15.16 4.96
C TYR A 165 -10.18 16.41 4.14
N VAL A 166 -10.03 16.36 2.81
CA VAL A 166 -10.47 17.47 1.94
C VAL A 166 -11.98 17.65 2.01
N LEU A 167 -12.76 16.57 1.89
CA LEU A 167 -14.23 16.62 1.96
C LEU A 167 -14.71 17.19 3.30
N ASP A 168 -14.11 16.77 4.41
CA ASP A 168 -14.45 17.26 5.75
C ASP A 168 -14.02 18.73 5.99
N SER A 169 -13.05 19.23 5.20
CA SER A 169 -12.49 20.58 5.36
C SER A 169 -13.24 21.64 4.57
N VAL A 170 -14.11 21.26 3.64
CA VAL A 170 -14.93 22.18 2.83
C VAL A 170 -16.40 22.11 3.25
N GLN A 171 -17.10 23.21 3.11
CA GLN A 171 -18.52 23.29 3.51
C GLN A 171 -19.48 22.80 2.41
N GLU A 172 -19.01 22.75 1.17
CA GLU A 172 -19.79 22.35 0.01
C GLU A 172 -19.52 20.90 -0.36
N PRO A 173 -20.52 20.12 -0.80
CA PRO A 173 -20.30 18.78 -1.29
C PRO A 173 -19.44 18.81 -2.56
N LEU A 174 -18.41 17.95 -2.63
CA LEU A 174 -17.55 17.80 -3.79
C LEU A 174 -17.86 16.50 -4.52
N ASN A 175 -17.83 16.57 -5.87
CA ASN A 175 -17.99 15.40 -6.73
C ASN A 175 -16.65 14.67 -6.88
N VAL A 176 -16.56 13.47 -6.28
CA VAL A 176 -15.37 12.63 -6.32
C VAL A 176 -15.58 11.49 -7.31
N ILE A 177 -14.67 11.36 -8.29
CA ILE A 177 -14.66 10.23 -9.22
C ILE A 177 -13.37 9.42 -9.01
N GLU A 178 -13.53 8.15 -8.69
CA GLU A 178 -12.43 7.20 -8.58
C GLU A 178 -12.38 6.27 -9.78
N ILE A 179 -11.22 6.15 -10.38
CA ILE A 179 -10.90 5.22 -11.47
C ILE A 179 -9.97 4.17 -10.91
N ALA A 180 -10.43 2.93 -10.76
CA ALA A 180 -9.70 1.87 -10.06
C ALA A 180 -9.51 0.60 -10.92
N GLU A 181 -8.41 -0.13 -10.65
CA GLU A 181 -8.10 -1.42 -11.30
C GLU A 181 -7.53 -2.44 -10.28
N PRO A 182 -8.39 -3.11 -9.52
CA PRO A 182 -9.82 -2.93 -9.25
C PRO A 182 -10.10 -1.93 -8.12
N ILE A 183 -11.39 -1.74 -7.78
CA ILE A 183 -11.80 -1.03 -6.56
C ILE A 183 -11.35 -1.86 -5.35
N GLU A 184 -10.49 -1.29 -4.50
CA GLU A 184 -9.98 -1.93 -3.28
C GLU A 184 -10.79 -1.55 -2.04
N ILE A 185 -11.30 -0.32 -2.00
CA ILE A 185 -12.10 0.23 -0.89
C ILE A 185 -13.38 0.80 -1.49
N TYR A 186 -14.53 0.35 -1.01
CA TYR A 186 -15.81 0.91 -1.44
C TYR A 186 -16.16 2.13 -0.59
N GLU A 187 -16.51 3.22 -1.25
CA GLU A 187 -16.89 4.48 -0.65
C GLU A 187 -18.27 4.93 -1.17
N ASP A 188 -19.20 5.17 -0.26
CA ASP A 188 -20.56 5.58 -0.64
C ASP A 188 -20.59 7.02 -1.19
N ASP A 189 -19.60 7.83 -0.84
CA ASP A 189 -19.47 9.23 -1.24
C ASP A 189 -18.71 9.42 -2.57
N PHE A 190 -18.19 8.33 -3.18
CA PHE A 190 -17.40 8.39 -4.42
C PHE A 190 -18.14 7.74 -5.58
N THR A 191 -18.05 8.34 -6.76
CA THR A 191 -18.39 7.66 -8.01
C THR A 191 -17.23 6.78 -8.43
N GLN A 192 -17.29 5.48 -8.13
CA GLN A 192 -16.20 4.54 -8.37
C GLN A 192 -16.42 3.78 -9.68
N VAL A 193 -15.48 3.90 -10.61
CA VAL A 193 -15.51 3.26 -11.93
C VAL A 193 -14.34 2.30 -12.07
N GLN A 194 -14.65 1.03 -12.26
CA GLN A 194 -13.63 -0.01 -12.41
C GLN A 194 -13.20 -0.17 -13.86
N VAL A 195 -11.88 -0.18 -14.09
CA VAL A 195 -11.27 -0.58 -15.37
C VAL A 195 -11.65 -2.03 -15.70
N ARG A 196 -12.05 -2.28 -16.95
CA ARG A 196 -12.47 -3.62 -17.41
C ARG A 196 -11.78 -3.98 -18.71
N LYS A 197 -11.18 -5.15 -18.73
CA LYS A 197 -10.64 -5.77 -19.95
C LYS A 197 -11.72 -6.71 -20.52
N ALA A 198 -12.05 -6.55 -21.78
CA ALA A 198 -12.97 -7.42 -22.49
C ALA A 198 -12.17 -8.34 -23.46
N ALA A 199 -12.74 -9.47 -23.83
CA ALA A 199 -12.14 -10.35 -24.84
C ALA A 199 -11.92 -9.65 -26.20
N ASN A 200 -12.77 -8.66 -26.51
CA ASN A 200 -12.56 -7.75 -27.64
C ASN A 200 -11.95 -6.45 -27.13
N GLU A 201 -10.72 -6.14 -27.54
CA GLU A 201 -9.97 -4.95 -27.11
C GLU A 201 -10.71 -3.62 -27.37
N ALA A 202 -11.51 -3.56 -28.43
CA ALA A 202 -12.33 -2.37 -28.74
C ALA A 202 -13.34 -2.03 -27.65
N LEU A 203 -13.77 -3.04 -26.87
CA LEU A 203 -14.72 -2.92 -25.77
C LEU A 203 -14.03 -2.70 -24.41
N ASN A 204 -12.70 -2.63 -24.38
CA ASN A 204 -11.97 -2.34 -23.13
C ASN A 204 -12.37 -0.98 -22.58
N LEU A 205 -12.75 -0.97 -21.32
CA LEU A 205 -12.95 0.23 -20.54
C LEU A 205 -11.62 0.56 -19.83
N THR A 206 -10.74 1.30 -20.52
CA THR A 206 -9.43 1.67 -20.01
C THR A 206 -9.50 2.86 -19.04
N ALA A 207 -8.53 3.01 -18.15
CA ALA A 207 -8.44 4.14 -17.24
C ALA A 207 -8.46 5.50 -17.98
N GLU A 208 -7.76 5.59 -19.11
CA GLU A 208 -7.76 6.78 -19.97
C GLU A 208 -9.17 7.11 -20.50
N LYS A 209 -9.89 6.13 -21.06
CA LYS A 209 -11.27 6.36 -21.55
C LYS A 209 -12.20 6.81 -20.43
N ILE A 210 -12.07 6.22 -19.24
CA ILE A 210 -12.88 6.60 -18.08
C ILE A 210 -12.54 8.05 -17.70
N LEU A 211 -11.26 8.42 -17.62
CA LEU A 211 -10.84 9.74 -17.22
C LEU A 211 -11.36 10.80 -18.19
N VAL A 212 -11.22 10.60 -19.51
CA VAL A 212 -11.75 11.51 -20.53
C VAL A 212 -13.27 11.69 -20.43
N ALA A 213 -13.99 10.60 -20.08
CA ALA A 213 -15.43 10.67 -19.83
C ALA A 213 -15.74 11.42 -18.54
N SER A 214 -14.95 11.17 -17.48
CA SER A 214 -15.12 11.78 -16.16
C SER A 214 -14.99 13.31 -16.19
N LEU A 215 -14.08 13.86 -17.03
CA LEU A 215 -13.93 15.32 -17.21
C LEU A 215 -15.20 16.04 -17.70
N ARG A 216 -16.18 15.28 -18.22
CA ARG A 216 -17.49 15.81 -18.64
C ARG A 216 -18.59 15.63 -17.60
N SER A 217 -18.25 15.04 -16.46
CA SER A 217 -19.18 14.74 -15.37
C SER A 217 -19.03 15.72 -14.20
N ASP A 218 -18.42 16.88 -14.45
CA ASP A 218 -18.20 17.95 -13.47
C ASP A 218 -17.52 17.47 -12.18
N PRO A 219 -16.37 16.82 -12.24
CA PRO A 219 -15.66 16.33 -11.07
C PRO A 219 -14.88 17.46 -10.38
N ASP A 220 -14.88 17.51 -9.06
CA ASP A 220 -13.99 18.35 -8.26
C ASP A 220 -12.68 17.64 -7.95
N ILE A 221 -12.82 16.34 -7.66
CA ILE A 221 -11.71 15.45 -7.29
C ILE A 221 -11.71 14.22 -8.19
N ILE A 222 -10.56 13.90 -8.75
CA ILE A 222 -10.32 12.70 -9.52
C ILE A 222 -9.26 11.85 -8.82
N LEU A 223 -9.63 10.66 -8.36
CA LEU A 223 -8.68 9.64 -7.93
C LEU A 223 -8.37 8.74 -9.13
N TYR A 224 -7.21 8.99 -9.74
CA TYR A 224 -6.71 8.24 -10.89
C TYR A 224 -5.82 7.09 -10.42
N ASN A 225 -6.13 5.88 -10.79
CA ASN A 225 -5.55 4.62 -10.33
C ASN A 225 -4.03 4.70 -10.07
N GLU A 226 -3.23 4.65 -11.14
CA GLU A 226 -1.77 4.63 -11.05
C GLU A 226 -1.15 5.26 -12.30
N ILE A 227 -0.15 6.11 -12.10
CA ILE A 227 0.68 6.66 -13.17
C ILE A 227 1.83 5.69 -13.45
N ARG A 228 1.71 4.91 -14.53
CA ARG A 228 2.68 3.87 -14.93
C ARG A 228 3.61 4.32 -16.03
N ASN A 229 3.15 5.22 -16.89
CA ASN A 229 3.82 5.63 -18.13
C ASN A 229 3.51 7.09 -18.49
N SER A 230 4.10 7.57 -19.59
CA SER A 230 3.91 8.94 -20.09
C SER A 230 2.46 9.26 -20.45
N THR A 231 1.69 8.29 -20.95
CA THR A 231 0.28 8.49 -21.28
C THR A 231 -0.54 8.77 -20.04
N ASP A 232 -0.41 7.93 -19.00
CA ASP A 232 -1.08 8.13 -17.71
C ASP A 232 -0.73 9.50 -17.10
N ALA A 233 0.57 9.85 -17.12
CA ALA A 233 1.05 11.13 -16.61
C ALA A 233 0.47 12.32 -17.39
N THR A 234 0.41 12.23 -18.73
CA THR A 234 -0.15 13.27 -19.58
C THR A 234 -1.62 13.49 -19.28
N VAL A 235 -2.41 12.43 -19.16
CA VAL A 235 -3.85 12.52 -18.95
C VAL A 235 -4.16 13.05 -17.54
N ALA A 236 -3.43 12.57 -16.51
CA ALA A 236 -3.54 13.09 -15.14
C ALA A 236 -3.17 14.58 -15.06
N MET A 237 -2.11 14.98 -15.74
CA MET A 237 -1.67 16.37 -15.81
C MET A 237 -2.68 17.26 -16.56
N GLN A 238 -3.30 16.77 -17.65
CA GLN A 238 -4.36 17.50 -18.35
C GLN A 238 -5.58 17.72 -17.45
N ALA A 239 -5.99 16.71 -16.69
CA ALA A 239 -7.08 16.85 -15.72
C ALA A 239 -6.75 17.93 -14.67
N SER A 240 -5.52 17.93 -14.15
CA SER A 240 -5.04 18.95 -13.21
C SER A 240 -5.04 20.35 -13.82
N ASN A 241 -4.50 20.53 -15.03
CA ASN A 241 -4.46 21.80 -15.74
C ASN A 241 -5.85 22.39 -16.06
N THR A 242 -6.88 21.54 -16.13
CA THR A 242 -8.28 21.98 -16.35
C THR A 242 -9.01 22.32 -15.07
N GLY A 243 -8.32 22.39 -13.94
CA GLY A 243 -8.86 22.90 -12.68
C GLY A 243 -9.28 21.85 -11.66
N HIS A 244 -8.92 20.58 -11.87
CA HIS A 244 -9.30 19.50 -10.96
C HIS A 244 -8.21 19.18 -9.92
N ARG A 245 -8.59 18.66 -8.77
CA ARG A 245 -7.68 17.96 -7.86
C ARG A 245 -7.49 16.54 -8.35
N VAL A 246 -6.26 16.17 -8.68
CA VAL A 246 -5.93 14.82 -9.14
C VAL A 246 -5.10 14.11 -8.08
N PHE A 247 -5.65 13.06 -7.50
CA PHE A 247 -4.96 12.14 -6.63
C PHE A 247 -4.55 10.90 -7.41
N SER A 248 -3.32 10.43 -7.24
CA SER A 248 -2.87 9.21 -7.92
C SER A 248 -1.74 8.50 -7.18
N THR A 249 -1.40 7.30 -7.64
CA THR A 249 -0.25 6.56 -7.13
C THR A 249 0.86 6.42 -8.15
N VAL A 250 2.08 6.24 -7.64
CA VAL A 250 3.27 5.92 -8.44
C VAL A 250 4.02 4.79 -7.74
N HIS A 251 4.47 3.77 -8.49
CA HIS A 251 5.35 2.76 -7.94
C HIS A 251 6.81 3.23 -7.97
N ALA A 252 7.25 3.83 -6.88
CA ALA A 252 8.65 4.22 -6.68
C ALA A 252 9.05 3.99 -5.21
N ALA A 253 10.34 3.89 -4.95
CA ALA A 253 10.84 3.51 -3.63
C ALA A 253 10.79 4.66 -2.62
N ASP A 254 10.94 5.89 -3.06
CA ASP A 254 11.03 7.10 -2.24
C ASP A 254 10.65 8.34 -3.06
N CYS A 255 10.58 9.50 -2.43
CA CYS A 255 10.23 10.76 -3.10
C CYS A 255 11.23 11.14 -4.19
N THR A 256 12.53 10.94 -3.97
CA THR A 256 13.57 11.26 -4.97
C THR A 256 13.38 10.43 -6.24
N ARG A 257 13.17 9.10 -6.07
CA ARG A 257 12.91 8.19 -7.21
C ARG A 257 11.57 8.48 -7.87
N THR A 258 10.56 8.90 -7.11
CA THR A 258 9.26 9.31 -7.66
C THR A 258 9.44 10.53 -8.58
N ILE A 259 10.14 11.56 -8.12
CA ILE A 259 10.42 12.76 -8.91
C ILE A 259 11.24 12.39 -10.14
N SER A 260 12.33 11.62 -10.00
CA SER A 260 13.16 11.18 -11.12
C SER A 260 12.33 10.46 -12.17
N ARG A 261 11.50 9.48 -11.76
CA ARG A 261 10.63 8.72 -12.66
C ARG A 261 9.64 9.62 -13.42
N LEU A 262 9.05 10.60 -12.74
CA LEU A 262 8.12 11.53 -13.38
C LEU A 262 8.83 12.46 -14.37
N LEU A 263 10.06 12.87 -14.07
CA LEU A 263 10.89 13.69 -14.97
C LEU A 263 11.43 12.93 -16.18
N ASP A 264 11.50 11.59 -16.09
CA ASP A 264 11.91 10.71 -17.19
C ASP A 264 10.76 10.43 -18.19
N PHE A 265 9.52 10.76 -17.85
CA PHE A 265 8.42 10.67 -18.79
C PHE A 265 8.58 11.75 -19.89
N ASP A 266 8.16 11.41 -21.11
CA ASP A 266 8.19 12.32 -22.26
C ASP A 266 7.03 13.35 -22.18
N ILE A 267 7.12 14.21 -21.15
CA ILE A 267 6.16 15.29 -20.87
C ILE A 267 6.90 16.60 -20.54
N SER A 268 6.21 17.71 -20.67
CA SER A 268 6.78 19.01 -20.30
C SER A 268 7.10 19.07 -18.79
N LYS A 269 8.39 19.16 -18.47
CA LYS A 269 8.85 19.31 -17.07
C LYS A 269 8.25 20.52 -16.38
N THR A 270 8.18 21.65 -17.09
CA THR A 270 7.61 22.89 -16.57
C THR A 270 6.16 22.68 -16.18
N THR A 271 5.35 22.06 -17.06
CA THR A 271 3.95 21.78 -16.79
C THR A 271 3.79 20.77 -15.65
N LEU A 272 4.57 19.68 -15.66
CA LEU A 272 4.55 18.70 -14.59
C LEU A 272 4.83 19.34 -13.23
N LEU A 273 5.93 20.09 -13.12
CA LEU A 273 6.34 20.69 -11.85
C LEU A 273 5.37 21.79 -11.37
N SER A 274 4.67 22.49 -12.29
CA SER A 274 3.63 23.46 -11.91
C SER A 274 2.41 22.80 -11.28
N GLU A 275 2.04 21.61 -11.80
CA GLU A 275 0.87 20.88 -11.33
C GLU A 275 1.13 20.08 -10.04
N LEU A 276 2.33 19.60 -9.80
CA LEU A 276 2.67 18.88 -8.58
C LEU A 276 2.52 19.79 -7.35
N LYS A 277 1.74 19.33 -6.38
CA LYS A 277 1.57 20.01 -5.06
C LYS A 277 2.21 19.22 -3.94
N LEU A 278 2.07 17.90 -3.97
CA LEU A 278 2.51 17.01 -2.90
C LEU A 278 2.90 15.64 -3.48
N ILE A 279 4.02 15.13 -3.03
CA ILE A 279 4.39 13.71 -3.18
C ILE A 279 4.60 13.17 -1.77
N ILE A 280 3.96 12.04 -1.45
CA ILE A 280 4.18 11.28 -0.22
C ILE A 280 4.69 9.91 -0.62
N SER A 281 5.86 9.53 -0.15
CA SER A 281 6.38 8.16 -0.28
C SER A 281 6.28 7.45 1.05
N GLN A 282 5.73 6.24 1.05
CA GLN A 282 5.46 5.53 2.30
C GLN A 282 5.75 4.03 2.26
N ARG A 283 5.93 3.49 3.47
CA ARG A 283 6.00 2.05 3.78
C ARG A 283 5.09 1.75 4.95
N LEU A 284 4.60 0.51 5.01
CA LEU A 284 3.97 -0.02 6.23
C LEU A 284 4.98 -0.86 6.99
N VAL A 285 5.13 -0.56 8.26
CA VAL A 285 5.98 -1.30 9.21
C VAL A 285 5.14 -1.87 10.34
N ALA A 286 5.56 -3.01 10.85
CA ALA A 286 4.92 -3.64 11.99
C ALA A 286 5.14 -2.82 13.28
N THR A 287 4.07 -2.60 14.02
CA THR A 287 4.12 -1.86 15.29
C THR A 287 4.28 -2.83 16.44
N LEU A 288 5.31 -2.65 17.25
CA LEU A 288 5.56 -3.47 18.43
C LEU A 288 4.39 -3.44 19.40
N CYS A 289 4.13 -4.56 20.04
CA CYS A 289 3.19 -4.61 21.15
C CYS A 289 3.81 -3.89 22.36
N PRO A 290 3.16 -2.85 22.91
CA PRO A 290 3.70 -2.12 24.05
C PRO A 290 3.72 -2.95 25.35
N TYR A 291 2.93 -4.04 25.42
CA TYR A 291 2.80 -4.86 26.63
C TYR A 291 3.87 -5.95 26.74
N CYS A 292 4.25 -6.58 25.62
CA CYS A 292 5.22 -7.69 25.65
C CYS A 292 6.56 -7.37 24.97
N SER A 293 6.73 -6.18 24.38
CA SER A 293 8.04 -5.79 23.86
C SER A 293 9.04 -5.56 24.99
N LYS A 294 10.31 -5.83 24.73
CA LYS A 294 11.42 -5.73 25.69
C LYS A 294 12.53 -4.82 25.16
N PRO A 295 13.42 -4.29 26.03
CA PRO A 295 14.59 -3.54 25.60
C PRO A 295 15.45 -4.35 24.63
N HIS A 296 15.98 -3.66 23.61
CA HIS A 296 16.90 -4.23 22.62
C HIS A 296 18.28 -3.59 22.73
N THR A 297 19.32 -4.38 22.58
CA THR A 297 20.71 -3.93 22.51
C THR A 297 21.23 -4.15 21.10
N LEU A 298 21.86 -3.13 20.50
CA LEU A 298 22.38 -3.19 19.14
C LEU A 298 23.26 -4.41 18.91
N THR A 299 22.90 -5.20 17.92
CA THR A 299 23.71 -6.29 17.42
C THR A 299 24.89 -5.78 16.58
N GLU A 300 25.91 -6.62 16.39
CA GLU A 300 27.04 -6.32 15.49
C GLU A 300 26.59 -5.97 14.06
N LYS A 301 25.54 -6.65 13.56
CA LYS A 301 24.97 -6.40 12.23
C LYS A 301 24.37 -4.99 12.15
N GLU A 302 23.57 -4.61 13.12
CA GLU A 302 22.94 -3.28 13.19
C GLU A 302 23.97 -2.18 13.36
N ARG A 303 24.98 -2.38 14.21
CA ARG A 303 26.10 -1.42 14.39
C ARG A 303 26.82 -1.09 13.08
N ARG A 304 26.96 -2.05 12.17
CA ARG A 304 27.60 -1.84 10.86
C ARG A 304 26.75 -1.00 9.89
N LEU A 305 25.46 -0.95 10.11
CA LEU A 305 24.51 -0.21 9.26
C LEU A 305 24.26 1.22 9.76
N LEU A 306 24.52 1.48 11.04
CA LEU A 306 24.31 2.79 11.64
C LEU A 306 25.58 3.65 11.56
N THR A 307 25.39 4.96 11.36
CA THR A 307 26.45 5.94 11.57
C THR A 307 26.78 6.08 13.06
N PRO A 308 27.97 6.56 13.45
CA PRO A 308 28.29 6.81 14.87
C PRO A 308 27.24 7.68 15.57
N ARG A 309 26.71 8.70 14.91
CA ARG A 309 25.69 9.58 15.45
C ARG A 309 24.35 8.85 15.67
N GLU A 310 23.92 8.01 14.73
CA GLU A 310 22.69 7.22 14.89
C GLU A 310 22.85 6.20 16.01
N MET A 311 24.02 5.54 16.14
CA MET A 311 24.29 4.62 17.25
C MET A 311 24.15 5.31 18.60
N GLU A 312 24.71 6.49 18.77
CA GLU A 312 24.58 7.29 20.00
C GLU A 312 23.13 7.69 20.28
N GLN A 313 22.36 8.02 19.24
CA GLN A 313 20.95 8.40 19.38
C GLN A 313 20.05 7.26 19.85
N VAL A 314 20.27 6.05 19.32
CA VAL A 314 19.40 4.89 19.58
C VAL A 314 19.79 4.10 20.82
N GLU A 315 21.01 4.30 21.37
CA GLU A 315 21.51 3.53 22.50
C GLU A 315 20.60 3.61 23.71
N GLY A 316 20.21 2.44 24.24
CA GLY A 316 19.32 2.32 25.41
C GLY A 316 17.84 2.69 25.16
N ARG A 317 17.46 3.03 23.93
CA ARG A 317 16.08 3.44 23.57
C ARG A 317 15.32 2.42 22.75
N LEU A 318 16.02 1.49 22.14
CA LEU A 318 15.41 0.51 21.25
C LEU A 318 14.61 -0.55 21.99
N ARG A 319 13.61 -1.06 21.31
CA ARG A 319 12.81 -2.20 21.77
C ARG A 319 12.71 -3.25 20.65
N GLU A 320 12.51 -4.50 21.06
CA GLU A 320 12.24 -5.64 20.19
C GLU A 320 11.03 -6.41 20.72
N LYS A 321 10.46 -7.32 19.92
CA LYS A 321 9.38 -8.18 20.40
C LYS A 321 9.83 -9.07 21.55
N GLY A 322 8.88 -9.40 22.40
CA GLY A 322 9.10 -10.29 23.55
C GLY A 322 9.55 -11.68 23.13
N SER A 323 9.97 -12.49 24.11
CA SER A 323 10.23 -13.91 23.90
C SER A 323 8.98 -14.67 23.43
N ALA A 324 9.14 -15.89 22.91
CA ALA A 324 8.01 -16.72 22.52
C ALA A 324 7.00 -16.92 23.67
N ALA A 325 7.48 -17.07 24.92
CA ALA A 325 6.63 -17.20 26.09
C ALA A 325 5.86 -15.88 26.39
N ASP A 326 6.54 -14.72 26.30
CA ASP A 326 5.90 -13.41 26.52
C ASP A 326 4.79 -13.17 25.48
N ILE A 327 5.06 -13.51 24.22
CA ILE A 327 4.12 -13.35 23.10
C ILE A 327 2.93 -14.29 23.30
N GLN A 328 3.16 -15.56 23.66
CA GLN A 328 2.10 -16.55 23.88
C GLN A 328 1.19 -16.18 25.05
N ALA A 329 1.73 -15.55 26.09
CA ALA A 329 0.99 -15.09 27.25
C ALA A 329 0.29 -13.74 27.04
N CYS A 330 0.59 -13.02 25.96
CA CYS A 330 0.08 -11.67 25.74
C CYS A 330 -1.27 -11.66 25.00
N PRO A 331 -2.36 -11.20 25.63
CA PRO A 331 -3.68 -11.16 24.99
C PRO A 331 -3.86 -9.92 24.07
N HIS A 332 -2.86 -9.01 24.02
CA HIS A 332 -2.98 -7.69 23.38
C HIS A 332 -2.34 -7.62 21.99
N CYS A 333 -1.72 -8.69 21.53
CA CYS A 333 -0.97 -8.65 20.28
C CYS A 333 -1.17 -9.92 19.44
N ASN A 334 -0.74 -9.84 18.20
CA ASN A 334 -0.60 -10.98 17.32
C ASN A 334 0.89 -11.16 16.98
N HIS A 335 1.48 -12.26 17.45
CA HIS A 335 2.90 -12.59 17.25
C HIS A 335 3.89 -11.46 17.67
N GLY A 336 3.57 -10.72 18.75
CA GLY A 336 4.41 -9.64 19.27
C GLY A 336 4.14 -8.27 18.65
N TYR A 337 3.20 -8.18 17.71
CA TYR A 337 2.84 -6.92 17.03
C TYR A 337 1.40 -6.53 17.31
N SER A 338 1.17 -5.22 17.51
CA SER A 338 -0.17 -4.65 17.73
C SER A 338 -0.87 -4.25 16.43
N GLY A 339 -0.15 -4.18 15.30
CA GLY A 339 -0.67 -3.79 14.00
C GLY A 339 0.41 -3.30 13.06
N ARG A 340 0.07 -2.36 12.19
CA ARG A 340 0.99 -1.69 11.27
C ARG A 340 0.77 -0.19 11.29
N THR A 341 1.82 0.58 11.06
CA THR A 341 1.79 2.03 10.91
C THR A 341 2.55 2.45 9.65
N ALA A 342 2.24 3.64 9.12
CA ALA A 342 2.99 4.18 8.01
C ALA A 342 4.26 4.87 8.48
N ILE A 343 5.36 4.64 7.77
CA ILE A 343 6.52 5.54 7.75
C ILE A 343 6.47 6.25 6.41
N ALA A 344 6.52 7.58 6.43
CA ALA A 344 6.42 8.38 5.22
C ALA A 344 7.44 9.50 5.18
N GLU A 345 7.88 9.81 3.99
CA GLU A 345 8.58 11.05 3.64
C GLU A 345 7.71 11.81 2.62
N TYR A 346 7.86 13.11 2.55
CA TYR A 346 7.05 13.90 1.62
C TYR A 346 7.80 15.09 1.06
N VAL A 347 7.35 15.55 -0.10
CA VAL A 347 7.82 16.77 -0.77
C VAL A 347 6.63 17.67 -1.09
N ILE A 348 6.66 18.89 -0.55
CA ILE A 348 5.71 19.96 -0.89
C ILE A 348 6.35 20.80 -1.98
N PHE A 349 5.67 20.92 -3.12
CA PHE A 349 6.17 21.66 -4.27
C PHE A 349 5.86 23.15 -4.12
N ASN A 350 6.79 23.88 -3.51
CA ASN A 350 6.80 25.32 -3.50
C ASN A 350 7.58 25.88 -4.72
N THR A 351 7.62 27.19 -4.91
CA THR A 351 8.32 27.83 -6.03
C THR A 351 9.82 27.50 -6.04
N GLU A 352 10.46 27.51 -4.88
CA GLU A 352 11.90 27.24 -4.72
C GLU A 352 12.26 25.81 -5.19
N ILE A 353 11.51 24.81 -4.75
CA ILE A 353 11.71 23.41 -5.16
C ILE A 353 11.45 23.24 -6.65
N ARG A 354 10.39 23.86 -7.19
CA ARG A 354 10.08 23.78 -8.62
C ARG A 354 11.20 24.36 -9.47
N ASP A 355 11.66 25.57 -9.16
CA ASP A 355 12.71 26.27 -9.91
C ASP A 355 14.03 25.48 -9.85
N ALA A 356 14.37 24.96 -8.67
CA ALA A 356 15.55 24.12 -8.51
C ALA A 356 15.47 22.83 -9.34
N LEU A 357 14.31 22.15 -9.39
CA LEU A 357 14.13 20.89 -10.13
C LEU A 357 14.04 21.09 -11.65
N LEU A 358 13.68 22.26 -12.15
CA LEU A 358 13.62 22.53 -13.60
C LEU A 358 14.95 22.23 -14.30
N HIS A 359 16.06 22.48 -13.65
CA HIS A 359 17.40 22.35 -14.20
C HIS A 359 18.09 21.03 -13.79
N GLN A 360 17.54 20.26 -12.86
CA GLN A 360 18.12 19.02 -12.38
C GLN A 360 17.70 17.83 -13.25
N ARG A 361 18.62 16.86 -13.42
CA ARG A 361 18.39 15.67 -14.25
C ARG A 361 18.80 14.36 -13.58
N SER A 362 19.74 14.43 -12.64
CA SER A 362 20.26 13.24 -11.97
C SER A 362 19.60 13.03 -10.61
N PHE A 363 19.57 11.78 -10.17
CA PHE A 363 19.09 11.40 -8.86
C PHE A 363 19.81 12.17 -7.73
N GLY A 364 21.14 12.32 -7.83
CA GLY A 364 21.94 13.04 -6.83
C GLY A 364 21.59 14.52 -6.73
N GLU A 365 21.37 15.17 -7.87
CA GLU A 365 20.99 16.60 -7.90
C GLU A 365 19.60 16.80 -7.27
N ILE A 366 18.62 15.92 -7.56
CA ILE A 366 17.30 15.97 -6.93
C ILE A 366 17.43 15.81 -5.41
N GLN A 367 18.22 14.84 -4.95
CA GLN A 367 18.44 14.60 -3.53
C GLN A 367 19.09 15.82 -2.85
N GLU A 368 20.04 16.49 -3.51
CA GLU A 368 20.67 17.70 -2.99
C GLU A 368 19.66 18.85 -2.83
N VAL A 369 18.78 19.04 -3.84
CA VAL A 369 17.68 20.04 -3.76
C VAL A 369 16.79 19.76 -2.57
N LEU A 370 16.35 18.51 -2.40
CA LEU A 370 15.47 18.13 -1.30
C LEU A 370 16.15 18.33 0.07
N SER A 371 17.41 17.93 0.20
CA SER A 371 18.18 18.09 1.44
C SER A 371 18.33 19.56 1.86
N LYS A 372 18.51 20.47 0.91
CA LYS A 372 18.56 21.93 1.15
C LYS A 372 17.21 22.53 1.61
N ASN A 373 16.11 21.81 1.34
CA ASN A 373 14.75 22.23 1.68
C ASN A 373 14.18 21.50 2.91
N ASN A 374 15.01 21.12 3.88
CA ASN A 374 14.63 20.47 5.15
C ASN A 374 13.88 19.13 4.94
N PHE A 375 14.13 18.44 3.84
CA PHE A 375 13.56 17.13 3.61
C PHE A 375 14.11 16.13 4.63
N ARG A 376 13.20 15.33 5.22
CA ARG A 376 13.55 14.23 6.11
C ARG A 376 13.12 12.91 5.48
N SER A 377 14.08 12.02 5.31
CA SER A 377 13.88 10.69 4.73
C SER A 377 13.04 9.77 5.62
N MET A 378 12.44 8.73 5.00
CA MET A 378 11.78 7.65 5.76
C MET A 378 12.71 7.00 6.77
N TRP A 379 14.01 6.88 6.45
CA TRP A 379 15.01 6.33 7.36
C TRP A 379 15.13 7.16 8.64
N GLU A 380 15.34 8.48 8.52
CA GLU A 380 15.46 9.38 9.69
C GLU A 380 14.22 9.36 10.57
N LYS A 381 13.03 9.34 9.95
CA LYS A 381 11.75 9.26 10.68
C LYS A 381 11.56 7.88 11.32
N GLY A 382 12.00 6.83 10.65
CA GLY A 382 11.99 5.47 11.16
C GLY A 382 12.88 5.30 12.40
N ILE A 383 14.06 5.92 12.41
CA ILE A 383 14.94 5.97 13.59
C ILE A 383 14.21 6.62 14.78
N ASP A 384 13.51 7.73 14.57
CA ASP A 384 12.72 8.37 15.64
C ASP A 384 11.63 7.44 16.19
N MET A 385 10.94 6.70 15.29
CA MET A 385 9.92 5.74 15.70
C MET A 385 10.51 4.54 16.47
N ALA A 386 11.68 4.06 16.06
CA ALA A 386 12.40 3.00 16.75
C ALA A 386 12.85 3.45 18.16
N MET A 387 13.38 4.67 18.29
CA MET A 387 13.73 5.28 19.58
C MET A 387 12.53 5.47 20.53
N GLN A 388 11.33 5.63 19.97
CA GLN A 388 10.07 5.66 20.73
C GLN A 388 9.58 4.27 21.13
N GLY A 389 10.27 3.21 20.71
CA GLY A 389 9.86 1.83 20.94
C GLY A 389 8.60 1.41 20.17
N LYS A 390 8.23 2.14 19.11
CA LYS A 390 7.05 1.84 18.30
C LYS A 390 7.30 0.71 17.30
N ILE A 391 8.51 0.63 16.76
CA ILE A 391 8.93 -0.36 15.77
C ILE A 391 10.28 -0.96 16.14
N GLU A 392 10.60 -2.13 15.60
CA GLU A 392 11.93 -2.71 15.70
C GLU A 392 12.90 -2.03 14.72
N LEU A 393 14.15 -1.89 15.11
CA LEU A 393 15.20 -1.38 14.22
C LEU A 393 15.44 -2.35 13.05
N ASP A 394 15.41 -3.66 13.29
CA ASP A 394 15.56 -4.66 12.24
C ASP A 394 14.42 -4.60 11.22
N GLU A 395 13.19 -4.35 11.64
CA GLU A 395 12.03 -4.08 10.76
C GLU A 395 12.26 -2.84 9.89
N LEU A 396 12.76 -1.74 10.48
CA LEU A 396 13.09 -0.52 9.72
C LEU A 396 14.15 -0.80 8.65
N ILE A 397 15.21 -1.54 9.01
CA ILE A 397 16.29 -1.91 8.08
C ILE A 397 15.74 -2.73 6.90
N HIS A 398 14.85 -3.69 7.16
CA HIS A 398 14.31 -4.56 6.12
C HIS A 398 13.29 -3.86 5.21
N VAL A 399 12.46 -2.99 5.77
CA VAL A 399 11.35 -2.37 5.03
C VAL A 399 11.77 -1.11 4.28
N VAL A 400 12.54 -0.26 4.93
CA VAL A 400 12.97 1.04 4.36
C VAL A 400 14.33 0.90 3.66
N GLY A 401 15.26 0.15 4.27
CA GLY A 401 16.63 0.09 3.83
C GLY A 401 17.42 1.36 4.21
N LYS A 402 18.72 1.31 4.01
CA LYS A 402 19.63 2.45 4.18
C LYS A 402 20.51 2.61 2.96
#